data_80645fca3cd0c4a66e09da3caeb64011
#
_entry.id   80645fca3cd0c4a66e09da3caeb64011
#
_cell.length_a   1.000
_cell.length_b   1.000
_cell.length_c   1.000
_cell.angle_alpha   90.00
_cell.angle_beta   90.00
_cell.angle_gamma   90.00
#
_symmetry.space_group_name_H-M   'P 1'
#
loop_
_entity.id
_entity.type
_entity.pdbx_description
1 polymer ?
#
loop_
_entity_poly.entity_id
_entity_poly.type
_entity_poly.pdbx_seq_one_letter_code
_entity_poly.pdbx_strand_id
1 'polypeptide(L)'
;VGTVVGPALADRLLNGAEAHTLLAGQRFEFSCVDGTRGEASYAKSGVATASYWLPASPNEGEMLTDKGHVRADGGNVCIRWNSLDGGLENCFHMTERQPGRYRISTQDKRRWCDLTVRGMTERAERN
;
A
#
# COMPACT_ATOMS: atom_id res chain seq x y z
N VAL A 1 3.21 -26.09 -24.90
CA VAL A 1 3.24 -25.87 -24.59
C VAL A 1 3.11 -25.12 -23.93
N GLY A 2 3.08 -24.99 -23.79
CA GLY A 2 3.26 -24.32 -23.15
C GLY A 2 3.05 -23.72 -22.52
N THR A 3 2.92 -23.57 -22.20
CA THR A 3 2.83 -23.05 -21.54
C THR A 3 2.99 -22.53 -20.77
N VAL A 4 3.10 -22.30 -20.55
CA VAL A 4 3.34 -21.83 -19.79
C VAL A 4 3.22 -21.10 -19.06
N VAL A 5 3.04 -20.95 -18.67
CA VAL A 5 2.85 -20.29 -17.93
C VAL A 5 3.33 -19.94 -17.02
N GLY A 6 3.63 -19.85 -16.73
CA GLY A 6 4.02 -19.32 -15.98
C GLY A 6 4.19 -19.08 -15.10
N PRO A 7 4.71 -18.86 -14.78
CA PRO A 7 5.12 -18.67 -13.79
C PRO A 7 4.96 -17.90 -13.13
N ALA A 8 4.95 -17.72 -13.35
CA ALA A 8 4.87 -17.01 -12.87
C ALA A 8 4.81 -16.48 -12.11
N LEU A 9 4.78 -16.34 -11.73
CA LEU A 9 4.48 -15.66 -10.90
C LEU A 9 5.09 -15.79 -9.70
N ALA A 10 6.25 -16.03 -9.54
CA ALA A 10 6.98 -15.88 -8.34
C ALA A 10 6.88 -14.46 -7.88
N ASP A 11 6.61 -14.26 -6.64
CA ASP A 11 6.59 -12.94 -6.06
C ASP A 11 7.96 -12.29 -6.20
N ARG A 12 7.97 -11.01 -6.50
CA ARG A 12 9.22 -10.28 -6.67
C ARG A 12 9.36 -9.24 -5.57
N LEU A 13 10.38 -9.38 -4.76
CA LEU A 13 10.65 -8.41 -3.71
C LEU A 13 11.20 -7.14 -4.33
N LEU A 14 10.62 -6.00 -3.96
CA LEU A 14 11.07 -4.69 -4.42
C LEU A 14 11.98 -4.08 -3.36
N ASN A 15 13.00 -3.33 -3.78
CA ASN A 15 13.74 -2.57 -2.80
C ASN A 15 12.96 -1.30 -2.46
N GLY A 16 13.43 -0.55 -1.45
CA GLY A 16 12.68 0.61 -0.99
C GLY A 16 12.51 1.67 -2.06
N ALA A 17 13.55 1.90 -2.86
CA ALA A 17 13.48 2.91 -3.92
C ALA A 17 12.48 2.50 -5.00
N GLU A 18 12.50 1.24 -5.39
CA GLU A 18 11.54 0.74 -6.36
C GLU A 18 10.12 0.86 -5.85
N ALA A 19 9.92 0.48 -4.58
CA ALA A 19 8.60 0.55 -3.98
C ALA A 19 8.10 1.98 -3.91
N HIS A 20 8.96 2.90 -3.50
CA HIS A 20 8.59 4.29 -3.40
C HIS A 20 8.21 4.86 -4.78
N THR A 21 9.03 4.56 -5.79
CA THR A 21 8.77 5.02 -7.15
C THR A 21 7.44 4.48 -7.66
N LEU A 22 7.15 3.24 -7.34
CA LEU A 22 5.94 2.60 -7.81
C LEU A 22 4.70 3.17 -7.13
N LEU A 23 4.80 3.49 -5.85
CA LEU A 23 3.67 4.06 -5.12
C LEU A 23 3.38 5.50 -5.53
N ALA A 24 4.41 6.25 -5.87
CA ALA A 24 4.29 7.68 -6.11
C ALA A 24 3.33 7.97 -7.26
N GLY A 25 2.36 8.85 -7.02
CA GLY A 25 1.40 9.24 -8.03
C GLY A 25 0.30 8.23 -8.28
N GLN A 26 0.19 7.19 -7.46
CA GLN A 26 -0.78 6.12 -7.66
C GLN A 26 -1.86 6.13 -6.60
N ARG A 27 -2.97 5.52 -6.95
CA ARG A 27 -4.09 5.30 -6.05
C ARG A 27 -4.30 3.80 -5.94
N PHE A 28 -4.50 3.32 -4.71
CA PHE A 28 -4.60 1.90 -4.43
C PHE A 28 -5.84 1.61 -3.60
N GLU A 29 -6.42 0.43 -3.82
CA GLU A 29 -7.28 -0.19 -2.82
C GLU A 29 -6.41 -1.07 -1.95
N PHE A 30 -6.71 -1.12 -0.65
CA PHE A 30 -5.95 -1.98 0.23
C PHE A 30 -6.86 -2.78 1.15
N SER A 31 -6.36 -3.94 1.54
CA SER A 31 -7.03 -4.76 2.53
C SER A 31 -5.95 -5.44 3.36
N CYS A 32 -6.07 -5.34 4.67
CA CYS A 32 -5.04 -5.77 5.59
C CYS A 32 -5.45 -7.02 6.35
N VAL A 33 -4.45 -7.70 6.90
CA VAL A 33 -4.68 -8.96 7.59
C VAL A 33 -5.60 -8.80 8.78
N ASP A 34 -5.60 -7.62 9.41
CA ASP A 34 -6.47 -7.37 10.56
C ASP A 34 -7.89 -6.99 10.17
N GLY A 35 -8.17 -6.91 8.88
CA GLY A 35 -9.50 -6.56 8.40
C GLY A 35 -9.69 -5.10 8.01
N THR A 36 -8.71 -4.24 8.28
CA THR A 36 -8.76 -2.86 7.83
C THR A 36 -8.74 -2.85 6.30
N ARG A 37 -9.56 -2.01 5.69
CA ARG A 37 -9.63 -1.91 4.24
C ARG A 37 -9.98 -0.50 3.83
N GLY A 38 -9.61 -0.15 2.62
CA GLY A 38 -9.90 1.19 2.12
C GLY A 38 -9.13 1.53 0.87
N GLU A 39 -8.91 2.81 0.67
CA GLU A 39 -8.16 3.35 -0.46
C GLU A 39 -7.09 4.30 0.05
N ALA A 40 -5.98 4.33 -0.66
CA ALA A 40 -4.88 5.22 -0.34
C ALA A 40 -4.36 5.84 -1.62
N SER A 41 -3.90 7.08 -1.53
CA SER A 41 -3.28 7.81 -2.63
C SER A 41 -1.92 8.30 -2.18
N TYR A 42 -0.94 8.22 -3.06
CA TYR A 42 0.41 8.66 -2.76
C TYR A 42 0.82 9.72 -3.78
N ALA A 43 1.13 10.90 -3.27
CA ALA A 43 1.66 11.96 -4.13
C ALA A 43 3.14 11.72 -4.38
N LYS A 44 3.66 12.29 -5.46
CA LYS A 44 5.08 12.17 -5.77
C LYS A 44 5.95 12.75 -4.68
N SER A 45 5.42 13.67 -3.92
CA SER A 45 6.14 14.28 -2.80
C SER A 45 6.31 13.34 -1.62
N GLY A 46 5.60 12.21 -1.60
CA GLY A 46 5.64 11.29 -0.48
C GLY A 46 4.48 11.45 0.48
N VAL A 47 3.62 12.43 0.25
CA VAL A 47 2.43 12.59 1.09
C VAL A 47 1.43 11.52 0.72
N ALA A 48 0.89 10.84 1.72
CA ALA A 48 -0.10 9.81 1.55
C ALA A 48 -1.42 10.24 2.19
N THR A 49 -2.53 9.84 1.58
CA THR A 49 -3.85 10.00 2.17
C THR A 49 -4.56 8.67 2.12
N ALA A 50 -5.39 8.40 3.12
CA ALA A 50 -6.13 7.15 3.16
C ALA A 50 -7.55 7.41 3.62
N SER A 51 -8.48 6.64 3.05
CA SER A 51 -9.85 6.56 3.51
C SER A 51 -10.11 5.09 3.81
N TYR A 52 -10.56 4.79 5.02
CA TYR A 52 -10.57 3.39 5.42
C TYR A 52 -11.67 3.07 6.43
N TRP A 53 -11.95 1.78 6.56
CA TRP A 53 -12.86 1.24 7.56
C TRP A 53 -12.07 0.29 8.45
N LEU A 54 -12.26 0.43 9.75
CA LEU A 54 -11.64 -0.47 10.71
C LEU A 54 -12.40 -1.78 10.78
N PRO A 55 -11.73 -2.88 11.13
CA PRO A 55 -12.39 -4.16 11.28
C PRO A 55 -13.33 -4.15 12.48
N ALA A 56 -14.35 -4.97 12.41
CA ALA A 56 -15.28 -5.16 13.52
C ALA A 56 -15.95 -3.88 13.98
N SER A 57 -15.98 -2.86 13.14
CA SER A 57 -16.71 -1.66 13.46
C SER A 57 -18.20 -1.96 13.40
N PRO A 58 -18.96 -1.65 14.45
CA PRO A 58 -20.39 -1.86 14.39
C PRO A 58 -21.07 -0.95 13.37
N ASN A 59 -20.39 0.13 12.99
CA ASN A 59 -20.90 1.04 11.97
C ASN A 59 -20.06 0.91 10.73
N GLU A 60 -20.31 -0.13 9.98
CA GLU A 60 -19.49 -0.40 8.81
C GLU A 60 -19.50 0.72 7.80
N GLY A 61 -20.48 1.59 7.87
CA GLY A 61 -20.50 2.71 6.96
C GLY A 61 -19.61 3.87 7.36
N GLU A 62 -19.06 3.84 8.55
CA GLU A 62 -18.26 4.97 9.02
C GLU A 62 -16.86 4.89 8.43
N MET A 63 -16.53 5.88 7.60
CA MET A 63 -15.24 5.95 6.94
C MET A 63 -14.36 6.94 7.68
N LEU A 64 -13.13 6.53 7.93
CA LEU A 64 -12.13 7.36 8.57
C LEU A 64 -11.13 7.81 7.52
N THR A 65 -10.47 8.93 7.78
CA THR A 65 -9.44 9.43 6.88
C THR A 65 -8.18 9.74 7.67
N ASP A 66 -7.04 9.67 6.97
CA ASP A 66 -5.76 9.98 7.59
C ASP A 66 -4.80 10.47 6.54
N LYS A 67 -3.74 11.13 6.99
CA LYS A 67 -2.64 11.57 6.14
C LYS A 67 -1.35 11.08 6.73
N GLY A 68 -0.37 10.89 5.86
CA GLY A 68 0.93 10.44 6.32
C GLY A 68 2.00 10.72 5.31
N HIS A 69 3.17 10.17 5.58
CA HIS A 69 4.34 10.34 4.72
C HIS A 69 4.98 9.00 4.46
N VAL A 70 5.48 8.84 3.23
CA VAL A 70 6.13 7.62 2.78
C VAL A 70 7.56 7.96 2.41
N ARG A 71 8.50 7.12 2.83
CA ARG A 71 9.89 7.26 2.43
C ARG A 71 10.50 5.89 2.19
N ALA A 72 11.58 5.87 1.41
CA ALA A 72 12.33 4.65 1.19
C ALA A 72 13.46 4.59 2.21
N ASP A 73 13.76 3.39 2.69
CA ASP A 73 14.84 3.17 3.64
C ASP A 73 15.46 1.81 3.34
N GLY A 74 16.50 1.82 2.50
CA GLY A 74 17.16 0.59 2.10
C GLY A 74 16.20 -0.33 1.37
N GLY A 75 15.97 -1.51 1.93
CA GLY A 75 15.06 -2.47 1.33
C GLY A 75 13.61 -2.25 1.69
N ASN A 76 13.30 -1.20 2.43
CA ASN A 76 11.97 -1.01 2.98
C ASN A 76 11.31 0.25 2.45
N VAL A 77 9.98 0.24 2.48
CA VAL A 77 9.20 1.45 2.37
C VAL A 77 8.62 1.72 3.74
N CYS A 78 8.77 2.93 4.22
CA CYS A 78 8.35 3.30 5.57
C CYS A 78 7.22 4.31 5.49
N ILE A 79 6.19 4.11 6.28
CA ILE A 79 4.99 4.93 6.25
C ILE A 79 4.71 5.40 7.66
N ARG A 80 4.47 6.69 7.81
CA ARG A 80 4.08 7.27 9.08
C ARG A 80 2.77 8.01 8.88
N TRP A 81 1.73 7.49 9.51
CA TRP A 81 0.41 8.11 9.47
C TRP A 81 0.23 9.06 10.65
N ASN A 82 -0.66 10.01 10.52
CA ASN A 82 -0.94 10.93 11.64
C ASN A 82 -1.62 10.21 12.79
N SER A 83 -2.54 9.31 12.48
CA SER A 83 -3.34 8.64 13.52
C SER A 83 -3.18 7.13 13.48
N LEU A 84 -3.16 6.54 12.29
CA LEU A 84 -3.01 5.09 12.17
C LEU A 84 -1.72 4.66 12.83
N ASP A 85 -1.76 3.51 13.48
CA ASP A 85 -0.61 2.93 14.16
C ASP A 85 -0.03 3.87 15.22
N GLY A 86 -0.91 4.68 15.81
CA GLY A 86 -0.48 5.59 16.87
C GLY A 86 0.45 6.70 16.42
N GLY A 87 0.51 6.97 15.13
CA GLY A 87 1.39 7.98 14.60
C GLY A 87 2.84 7.56 14.53
N LEU A 88 3.12 6.28 14.69
CA LEU A 88 4.48 5.75 14.64
C LEU A 88 4.82 5.36 13.20
N GLU A 89 6.09 5.50 12.86
CA GLU A 89 6.55 5.05 11.56
C GLU A 89 6.70 3.54 11.55
N ASN A 90 6.15 2.90 10.53
CA ASN A 90 6.32 1.47 10.31
C ASN A 90 6.96 1.24 8.98
N CYS A 91 7.88 0.30 8.91
CA CYS A 91 8.60 -0.02 7.70
C CYS A 91 8.20 -1.40 7.22
N PHE A 92 8.01 -1.52 5.92
CA PHE A 92 7.49 -2.73 5.30
C PHE A 92 8.35 -3.13 4.13
N HIS A 93 8.40 -4.43 3.87
CA HIS A 93 8.85 -4.94 2.58
C HIS A 93 7.68 -4.88 1.62
N MET A 94 7.96 -4.60 0.36
CA MET A 94 6.93 -4.61 -0.67
C MET A 94 7.25 -5.66 -1.70
N THR A 95 6.27 -6.47 -2.01
CA THR A 95 6.40 -7.57 -2.96
C THR A 95 5.40 -7.39 -4.08
N GLU A 96 5.85 -7.52 -5.33
CA GLU A 96 4.96 -7.54 -6.48
C GLU A 96 4.46 -8.96 -6.67
N ARG A 97 3.15 -9.14 -6.63
CA ARG A 97 2.54 -10.46 -6.75
C ARG A 97 2.02 -10.72 -8.15
N GLN A 98 1.48 -9.70 -8.76
CA GLN A 98 1.03 -9.67 -10.14
C GLN A 98 1.12 -8.23 -10.58
N PRO A 99 1.11 -7.96 -11.90
CA PRO A 99 1.07 -6.57 -12.34
C PRO A 99 -0.12 -5.85 -11.70
N GLY A 100 0.15 -4.75 -11.02
CA GLY A 100 -0.87 -3.97 -10.35
C GLY A 100 -1.29 -4.48 -8.99
N ARG A 101 -0.70 -5.58 -8.51
CA ARG A 101 -1.03 -6.14 -7.21
C ARG A 101 0.23 -6.35 -6.39
N TYR A 102 0.21 -5.83 -5.18
CA TYR A 102 1.38 -5.82 -4.31
C TYR A 102 0.98 -6.20 -2.91
N ARG A 103 1.96 -6.63 -2.14
CA ARG A 103 1.77 -6.85 -0.70
C ARG A 103 2.84 -6.12 0.04
N ILE A 104 2.46 -5.33 1.04
CA ILE A 104 3.42 -4.78 1.99
C ILE A 104 3.30 -5.59 3.28
N SER A 105 4.44 -5.89 3.89
CA SER A 105 4.44 -6.70 5.10
C SER A 105 5.59 -6.30 6.01
N THR A 106 5.38 -6.43 7.32
CA THR A 106 6.45 -6.28 8.30
C THR A 106 7.45 -7.43 8.14
N GLN A 107 8.63 -7.26 8.73
CA GLN A 107 9.66 -8.29 8.61
C GLN A 107 9.23 -9.61 9.21
N ASP A 108 8.47 -9.57 10.29
CA ASP A 108 7.98 -10.80 10.91
C ASP A 108 6.75 -11.36 10.19
N LYS A 109 6.26 -10.65 9.18
CA LYS A 109 5.13 -11.06 8.33
C LYS A 109 3.81 -11.19 9.08
N ARG A 110 3.74 -10.64 10.27
CA ARG A 110 2.50 -10.69 11.04
C ARG A 110 1.50 -9.63 10.60
N ARG A 111 2.01 -8.54 10.07
CA ARG A 111 1.17 -7.45 9.60
C ARG A 111 1.43 -7.28 8.12
N TRP A 112 0.36 -7.30 7.34
CA TRP A 112 0.49 -7.09 5.90
C TRP A 112 -0.81 -6.55 5.35
N CYS A 113 -0.67 -5.87 4.22
CA CYS A 113 -1.81 -5.37 3.46
C CYS A 113 -1.57 -5.68 1.99
N ASP A 114 -2.63 -6.07 1.31
CA ASP A 114 -2.60 -6.23 -0.13
C ASP A 114 -3.05 -4.95 -0.77
N LEU A 115 -2.34 -4.54 -1.81
CA LEU A 115 -2.59 -3.30 -2.53
C LEU A 115 -2.92 -3.63 -3.97
N THR A 116 -3.97 -3.01 -4.49
CA THR A 116 -4.33 -3.12 -5.90
C THR A 116 -4.35 -1.72 -6.49
N VAL A 117 -3.60 -1.54 -7.57
CA VAL A 117 -3.52 -0.25 -8.25
C VAL A 117 -4.86 0.07 -8.89
N ARG A 118 -5.37 1.29 -8.64
CA ARG A 118 -6.64 1.74 -9.19
C ARG A 118 -6.50 2.86 -10.21
N GLY A 119 -5.31 3.46 -10.30
CA GLY A 119 -5.09 4.50 -11.28
C GLY A 119 -4.12 5.54 -10.75
N MET A 120 -3.94 6.59 -11.53
CA MET A 120 -2.96 7.61 -11.22
C MET A 120 -3.63 8.79 -10.54
N THR A 121 -3.03 9.20 -9.43
CA THR A 121 -3.54 10.33 -8.68
C THR A 121 -3.49 11.62 -9.49
N GLU A 122 -2.39 11.82 -10.21
CA GLU A 122 -2.25 13.04 -11.00
C GLU A 122 -3.32 13.19 -12.04
N ARG A 123 -3.80 12.08 -12.54
CA ARG A 123 -4.84 12.15 -13.54
C ARG A 123 -6.08 12.79 -12.97
N ALA A 124 -6.44 12.41 -11.77
CA ALA A 124 -7.59 13.00 -11.10
C ALA A 124 -7.33 14.47 -10.83
N GLU A 125 -6.12 14.84 -10.51
CA GLU A 125 -5.79 16.21 -10.18
C GLU A 125 -5.88 17.14 -11.38
N ARG A 126 -5.67 16.60 -12.56
CA ARG A 126 -5.76 17.45 -13.75
C ARG A 126 -7.17 17.82 -14.12
N ASN A 127 -8.10 17.13 -13.60
CA ASN A 127 -9.49 17.41 -13.88
C ASN A 127 -10.07 18.30 -12.80
#